data_1db32ef35c868e9923687daf910ad9e7
#
_entry.id   1db32ef35c868e9923687daf910ad9e7
#
_cell.length_a   1.000
_cell.length_b   1.000
_cell.length_c   1.000
_cell.angle_alpha   90.00
_cell.angle_beta   90.00
_cell.angle_gamma   90.00
#
_symmetry.space_group_name_H-M   'P 1'
#
loop_
_entity.id
_entity.type
_entity.pdbx_description
1 polymer ?
#
loop_
_entity_poly.entity_id
_entity_poly.type
_entity_poly.pdbx_seq_one_letter_code
_entity_poly.pdbx_strand_id
1 'polypeptide(L)'
;MNKADCVIIGAGVIGLAIGRALSFLGRDVLVLEENEHVGMGTSSRNSEVVHAGIYYPENSLKAKFCVQGRKLIYDFFHKYNINYKKLGKIIIGTNEEELKALELLEHNARNNGVELTYLNRIDIKKLEPEINCTGSLLSNESGIFDSHSFMLALQSDIERNNGAIVKKCRVKGGELNKNGIVIKIDDKEESKVICKTVINCSGLGAQELSNNFIGINKNKIPNIFYAKGNYFYLNKKAPFSRLVYPIPGKHSLGIHFTPDLSGRGRFGPDIEWTDIINYEVDSKRLASFYSDIKKYWPNVKSEMLSPGYAGIRTKVNKTKASDFIIHTPKETGCENFYSLYGIDSPGLTSCLSIAEHLKKVISSA
;
A
#
# COMPACT_ATOMS: atom_id res chain seq x y z
N MET A 1 -8.53 19.24 -29.06
CA MET A 1 -8.71 18.53 -27.77
C MET A 1 -8.52 17.06 -28.01
N ASN A 2 -7.56 16.43 -27.33
CA ASN A 2 -7.27 15.01 -27.47
C ASN A 2 -8.43 14.17 -26.89
N LYS A 3 -8.67 12.97 -27.47
CA LYS A 3 -9.72 12.06 -27.01
C LYS A 3 -9.07 10.77 -26.46
N ALA A 4 -9.63 10.23 -25.39
CA ALA A 4 -9.28 8.93 -24.83
C ALA A 4 -10.54 8.17 -24.43
N ASP A 5 -10.49 6.85 -24.33
CA ASP A 5 -11.58 6.05 -23.82
C ASP A 5 -11.58 6.06 -22.28
N CYS A 6 -10.43 5.68 -21.69
CA CYS A 6 -10.28 5.59 -20.25
C CYS A 6 -9.03 6.33 -19.78
N VAL A 7 -9.19 7.29 -18.86
CA VAL A 7 -8.07 8.01 -18.25
C VAL A 7 -7.93 7.60 -16.79
N ILE A 8 -6.71 7.21 -16.42
CA ILE A 8 -6.31 6.90 -15.04
C ILE A 8 -5.38 8.01 -14.56
N ILE A 9 -5.68 8.61 -13.43
CA ILE A 9 -4.88 9.70 -12.87
C ILE A 9 -4.04 9.16 -11.72
N GLY A 10 -2.72 9.16 -11.93
CA GLY A 10 -1.70 8.61 -11.04
C GLY A 10 -1.18 7.24 -11.48
N ALA A 11 0.14 7.15 -11.73
CA ALA A 11 0.85 5.93 -12.07
C ALA A 11 1.53 5.27 -10.85
N GLY A 12 0.89 5.33 -9.68
CA GLY A 12 1.22 4.46 -8.56
C GLY A 12 0.77 3.02 -8.84
N VAL A 13 1.15 2.09 -7.97
CA VAL A 13 0.84 0.65 -8.15
C VAL A 13 -0.65 0.38 -8.40
N ILE A 14 -1.55 1.16 -7.80
CA ILE A 14 -3.00 1.00 -7.98
C ILE A 14 -3.41 1.40 -9.38
N GLY A 15 -3.01 2.60 -9.83
CA GLY A 15 -3.34 3.07 -11.19
C GLY A 15 -2.74 2.17 -12.27
N LEU A 16 -1.50 1.72 -12.08
CA LEU A 16 -0.86 0.77 -13.01
C LEU A 16 -1.59 -0.59 -13.06
N ALA A 17 -1.99 -1.14 -11.91
CA ALA A 17 -2.72 -2.41 -11.87
C ALA A 17 -4.10 -2.30 -12.55
N ILE A 18 -4.83 -1.19 -12.33
CA ILE A 18 -6.12 -0.93 -12.96
C ILE A 18 -5.92 -0.70 -14.47
N GLY A 19 -4.93 0.11 -14.86
CA GLY A 19 -4.61 0.38 -16.26
C GLY A 19 -4.32 -0.91 -17.02
N ARG A 20 -3.50 -1.78 -16.42
CA ARG A 20 -3.25 -3.10 -16.96
C ARG A 20 -4.54 -3.91 -17.13
N ALA A 21 -5.37 -4.00 -16.09
CA ALA A 21 -6.59 -4.80 -16.13
C ALA A 21 -7.57 -4.32 -17.22
N LEU A 22 -7.65 -3.02 -17.46
CA LEU A 22 -8.50 -2.43 -18.49
C LEU A 22 -7.90 -2.53 -19.90
N SER A 23 -6.57 -2.41 -20.05
CA SER A 23 -5.92 -2.59 -21.35
C SER A 23 -6.06 -4.04 -21.87
N PHE A 24 -6.06 -5.03 -20.97
CA PHE A 24 -6.35 -6.43 -21.34
C PHE A 24 -7.82 -6.68 -21.76
N LEU A 25 -8.73 -5.74 -21.48
CA LEU A 25 -10.10 -5.74 -22.04
C LEU A 25 -10.19 -5.06 -23.42
N GLY A 26 -9.06 -4.61 -23.96
CA GLY A 26 -9.03 -3.86 -25.22
C GLY A 26 -9.49 -2.40 -25.08
N ARG A 27 -9.57 -1.84 -23.83
CA ARG A 27 -9.85 -0.42 -23.61
C ARG A 27 -8.62 0.41 -24.04
N ASP A 28 -8.86 1.56 -24.65
CA ASP A 28 -7.82 2.58 -24.88
C ASP A 28 -7.54 3.30 -23.56
N VAL A 29 -6.41 2.93 -22.92
CA VAL A 29 -6.03 3.40 -21.58
C VAL A 29 -4.95 4.45 -21.65
N LEU A 30 -5.22 5.62 -21.08
CA LEU A 30 -4.26 6.70 -20.89
C LEU A 30 -4.01 6.89 -19.39
N VAL A 31 -2.79 6.66 -18.93
CA VAL A 31 -2.38 6.94 -17.54
C VAL A 31 -1.63 8.27 -17.50
N LEU A 32 -2.08 9.19 -16.63
CA LEU A 32 -1.45 10.50 -16.43
C LEU A 32 -0.72 10.53 -15.09
N GLU A 33 0.58 10.80 -15.09
CA GLU A 33 1.44 10.85 -13.91
C GLU A 33 2.13 12.21 -13.78
N GLU A 34 2.03 12.84 -12.62
CA GLU A 34 2.64 14.15 -12.37
C GLU A 34 4.17 14.10 -12.29
N ASN A 35 4.72 12.99 -11.84
CA ASN A 35 6.16 12.82 -11.62
C ASN A 35 6.88 12.34 -12.90
N GLU A 36 8.22 12.33 -12.82
CA GLU A 36 9.10 11.87 -13.89
C GLU A 36 9.08 10.35 -14.11
N HIS A 37 8.80 9.60 -13.04
CA HIS A 37 8.75 8.14 -13.07
C HIS A 37 7.47 7.61 -12.42
N VAL A 38 7.07 6.39 -12.80
CA VAL A 38 5.97 5.69 -12.16
C VAL A 38 6.31 5.35 -10.72
N GLY A 39 5.32 5.31 -9.84
CA GLY A 39 5.46 4.85 -8.47
C GLY A 39 6.18 5.79 -7.50
N MET A 40 6.52 7.02 -7.88
CA MET A 40 7.33 7.93 -7.03
C MET A 40 6.65 8.38 -5.73
N GLY A 41 5.35 8.21 -5.60
CA GLY A 41 4.60 8.51 -4.37
C GLY A 41 4.71 7.39 -3.33
N THR A 42 3.59 7.05 -2.70
CA THR A 42 3.49 6.02 -1.65
C THR A 42 3.96 4.63 -2.10
N SER A 43 3.87 4.34 -3.40
CA SER A 43 4.16 3.01 -3.96
C SER A 43 5.63 2.59 -3.88
N SER A 44 6.58 3.52 -3.86
CA SER A 44 8.03 3.26 -3.69
C SER A 44 8.54 3.47 -2.27
N ARG A 45 7.69 3.97 -1.35
CA ARG A 45 8.09 4.37 0.00
C ARG A 45 7.36 3.55 1.06
N ASN A 46 7.62 2.25 1.05
CA ASN A 46 6.95 1.26 1.92
C ASN A 46 7.92 0.13 2.30
N SER A 47 7.40 -0.90 2.98
CA SER A 47 8.20 -2.04 3.44
C SER A 47 8.36 -3.15 2.39
N GLU A 48 7.79 -3.03 1.20
CA GLU A 48 7.82 -4.03 0.12
C GLU A 48 7.35 -5.43 0.56
N VAL A 49 6.36 -5.46 1.45
CA VAL A 49 5.86 -6.70 2.05
C VAL A 49 4.62 -7.19 1.32
N VAL A 50 4.63 -8.48 0.98
CA VAL A 50 3.41 -9.23 0.67
C VAL A 50 2.75 -9.59 1.98
N HIS A 51 1.62 -8.94 2.29
CA HIS A 51 0.85 -9.20 3.50
C HIS A 51 -0.05 -10.42 3.34
N ALA A 52 -0.21 -11.19 4.42
CA ALA A 52 -1.07 -12.37 4.41
C ALA A 52 -2.58 -12.07 4.56
N GLY A 53 -2.96 -10.92 5.18
CA GLY A 53 -4.35 -10.57 5.46
C GLY A 53 -4.76 -10.73 6.93
N ILE A 54 -3.81 -10.77 7.86
CA ILE A 54 -3.97 -11.17 9.28
C ILE A 54 -4.76 -10.16 10.10
N TYR A 55 -4.46 -8.84 9.93
CA TYR A 55 -4.83 -7.79 10.89
C TYR A 55 -6.17 -7.11 10.60
N TYR A 56 -6.75 -7.32 9.43
CA TYR A 56 -7.88 -6.53 8.96
C TYR A 56 -9.20 -7.09 9.50
N PRO A 57 -10.18 -6.22 9.84
CA PRO A 57 -11.49 -6.68 10.26
C PRO A 57 -12.12 -7.62 9.21
N GLU A 58 -12.80 -8.63 9.70
CA GLU A 58 -13.57 -9.54 8.85
C GLU A 58 -14.53 -8.76 7.93
N ASN A 59 -14.71 -9.23 6.71
CA ASN A 59 -15.53 -8.61 5.67
C ASN A 59 -15.10 -7.22 5.17
N SER A 60 -14.00 -6.65 5.68
CA SER A 60 -13.45 -5.40 5.16
C SER A 60 -12.88 -5.57 3.74
N LEU A 61 -12.85 -4.49 2.97
CA LEU A 61 -12.20 -4.48 1.66
C LEU A 61 -10.70 -4.81 1.79
N LYS A 62 -10.04 -4.34 2.86
CA LYS A 62 -8.64 -4.67 3.16
C LYS A 62 -8.45 -6.17 3.35
N ALA A 63 -9.28 -6.85 4.14
CA ALA A 63 -9.20 -8.30 4.33
C ALA A 63 -9.40 -9.03 3.00
N LYS A 64 -10.51 -8.75 2.33
CA LYS A 64 -10.88 -9.38 1.05
C LYS A 64 -9.80 -9.21 -0.01
N PHE A 65 -9.40 -7.96 -0.27
CA PHE A 65 -8.44 -7.69 -1.34
C PHE A 65 -7.02 -8.10 -0.99
N CYS A 66 -6.63 -8.11 0.29
CA CYS A 66 -5.31 -8.59 0.69
C CYS A 66 -5.18 -10.11 0.48
N VAL A 67 -6.16 -10.89 0.94
CA VAL A 67 -6.12 -12.35 0.81
C VAL A 67 -6.17 -12.78 -0.66
N GLN A 68 -7.04 -12.18 -1.46
CA GLN A 68 -7.11 -12.44 -2.90
C GLN A 68 -5.86 -11.94 -3.63
N GLY A 69 -5.43 -10.71 -3.32
CA GLY A 69 -4.28 -10.06 -3.95
C GLY A 69 -2.97 -10.79 -3.69
N ARG A 70 -2.79 -11.35 -2.49
CA ARG A 70 -1.62 -12.16 -2.15
C ARG A 70 -1.39 -13.30 -3.15
N LYS A 71 -2.42 -14.04 -3.51
CA LYS A 71 -2.32 -15.12 -4.50
C LYS A 71 -1.96 -14.55 -5.88
N LEU A 72 -2.71 -13.55 -6.33
CA LEU A 72 -2.50 -12.94 -7.63
C LEU A 72 -1.09 -12.34 -7.79
N ILE A 73 -0.55 -11.76 -6.72
CA ILE A 73 0.77 -11.11 -6.79
C ILE A 73 1.90 -12.13 -6.86
N TYR A 74 1.83 -13.27 -6.15
CA TYR A 74 2.81 -14.35 -6.28
C TYR A 74 2.75 -15.00 -7.66
N ASP A 75 1.56 -15.25 -8.20
CA ASP A 75 1.38 -15.75 -9.58
C ASP A 75 2.00 -14.77 -10.60
N PHE A 76 1.82 -13.47 -10.36
CA PHE A 76 2.43 -12.42 -11.18
C PHE A 76 3.96 -12.45 -11.11
N PHE A 77 4.54 -12.60 -9.91
CA PHE A 77 6.00 -12.67 -9.73
C PHE A 77 6.60 -13.81 -10.53
N HIS A 78 5.98 -15.00 -10.48
CA HIS A 78 6.41 -16.14 -11.28
C HIS A 78 6.33 -15.86 -12.78
N LYS A 79 5.22 -15.30 -13.24
CA LYS A 79 5.00 -15.02 -14.65
C LYS A 79 6.00 -14.02 -15.24
N TYR A 80 6.37 -12.98 -14.47
CA TYR A 80 7.19 -11.87 -14.94
C TYR A 80 8.63 -11.89 -14.39
N ASN A 81 9.04 -12.95 -13.72
CA ASN A 81 10.37 -13.07 -13.13
C ASN A 81 10.71 -11.94 -12.14
N ILE A 82 9.74 -11.49 -11.35
CA ILE A 82 9.96 -10.48 -10.33
C ILE A 82 10.67 -11.13 -9.13
N ASN A 83 11.75 -10.52 -8.66
CA ASN A 83 12.46 -11.01 -7.48
C ASN A 83 11.60 -10.89 -6.23
N TYR A 84 11.45 -11.99 -5.50
CA TYR A 84 10.77 -12.03 -4.22
C TYR A 84 11.34 -13.10 -3.30
N LYS A 85 11.04 -13.00 -2.00
CA LYS A 85 11.34 -14.03 -1.00
C LYS A 85 10.14 -14.25 -0.10
N LYS A 86 9.60 -15.48 -0.06
CA LYS A 86 8.52 -15.86 0.85
C LYS A 86 9.14 -16.26 2.19
N LEU A 87 9.55 -15.26 2.98
CA LEU A 87 10.33 -15.43 4.22
C LEU A 87 9.49 -15.91 5.40
N GLY A 88 8.17 -15.70 5.35
CA GLY A 88 7.32 -15.81 6.51
C GLY A 88 7.39 -14.58 7.42
N LYS A 89 6.42 -14.48 8.32
CA LYS A 89 6.29 -13.41 9.31
C LYS A 89 6.02 -14.01 10.68
N ILE A 90 6.77 -13.57 11.66
CA ILE A 90 6.57 -13.90 13.05
C ILE A 90 5.93 -12.70 13.74
N ILE A 91 4.75 -12.91 14.32
CA ILE A 91 4.06 -11.91 15.14
C ILE A 91 4.31 -12.30 16.59
N ILE A 92 4.88 -11.40 17.36
CA ILE A 92 5.37 -11.69 18.71
C ILE A 92 4.59 -10.95 19.78
N GLY A 93 4.39 -11.63 20.93
CA GLY A 93 3.95 -11.05 22.19
C GLY A 93 5.06 -11.17 23.23
N THR A 94 5.31 -10.10 23.97
CA THR A 94 6.41 -9.99 24.95
C THR A 94 5.96 -10.10 26.41
N ASN A 95 4.64 -10.14 26.64
CA ASN A 95 4.02 -10.26 27.95
C ASN A 95 2.66 -10.98 27.86
N GLU A 96 2.04 -11.28 29.01
CA GLU A 96 0.77 -12.04 29.12
C GLU A 96 -0.44 -11.32 28.47
N GLU A 97 -0.49 -9.98 28.52
CA GLU A 97 -1.56 -9.21 27.87
C GLU A 97 -1.46 -9.35 26.34
N GLU A 98 -0.24 -9.34 25.81
CA GLU A 98 0.05 -9.51 24.40
C GLU A 98 -0.21 -10.95 23.91
N LEU A 99 -0.06 -11.97 24.77
CA LEU A 99 -0.46 -13.35 24.43
C LEU A 99 -1.96 -13.46 24.16
N LYS A 100 -2.80 -12.86 25.00
CA LYS A 100 -4.24 -12.82 24.76
C LYS A 100 -4.59 -12.09 23.46
N ALA A 101 -3.85 -11.03 23.15
CA ALA A 101 -4.04 -10.33 21.90
C ALA A 101 -3.60 -11.17 20.67
N LEU A 102 -2.58 -12.04 20.80
CA LEU A 102 -2.22 -13.00 19.76
C LEU A 102 -3.34 -14.03 19.49
N GLU A 103 -4.00 -14.54 20.53
CA GLU A 103 -5.14 -15.47 20.39
C GLU A 103 -6.30 -14.82 19.61
N LEU A 104 -6.65 -13.57 19.95
CA LEU A 104 -7.67 -12.82 19.24
C LEU A 104 -7.27 -12.57 17.77
N LEU A 105 -6.00 -12.27 17.54
CA LEU A 105 -5.46 -12.05 16.20
C LEU A 105 -5.49 -13.33 15.36
N GLU A 106 -5.16 -14.47 15.96
CA GLU A 106 -5.22 -15.77 15.30
C GLU A 106 -6.65 -16.11 14.87
N HIS A 107 -7.62 -15.88 15.77
CA HIS A 107 -9.03 -16.07 15.44
C HIS A 107 -9.48 -15.16 14.27
N ASN A 108 -9.14 -13.87 14.31
CA ASN A 108 -9.43 -12.94 13.21
C ASN A 108 -8.77 -13.36 11.90
N ALA A 109 -7.51 -13.81 11.94
CA ALA A 109 -6.80 -14.29 10.76
C ALA A 109 -7.49 -15.51 10.14
N ARG A 110 -7.92 -16.47 10.97
CA ARG A 110 -8.67 -17.66 10.54
C ARG A 110 -9.98 -17.30 9.86
N ASN A 111 -10.73 -16.33 10.39
CA ASN A 111 -11.98 -15.83 9.77
C ASN A 111 -11.69 -15.18 8.40
N ASN A 112 -10.52 -14.58 8.23
CA ASN A 112 -10.07 -14.05 6.94
C ASN A 112 -9.50 -15.14 5.98
N GLY A 113 -9.50 -16.41 6.36
CA GLY A 113 -8.92 -17.51 5.58
C GLY A 113 -7.38 -17.53 5.59
N VAL A 114 -6.77 -17.05 6.67
CA VAL A 114 -5.31 -17.06 6.86
C VAL A 114 -4.95 -17.97 8.02
N GLU A 115 -4.20 -19.03 7.74
CA GLU A 115 -3.70 -19.95 8.75
C GLU A 115 -2.43 -19.41 9.39
N LEU A 116 -2.37 -19.50 10.72
CA LEU A 116 -1.21 -19.15 11.53
C LEU A 116 -0.82 -20.34 12.40
N THR A 117 0.48 -20.49 12.64
CA THR A 117 1.01 -21.52 13.53
C THR A 117 1.46 -20.86 14.83
N TYR A 118 0.93 -21.29 15.97
CA TYR A 118 1.43 -20.84 17.27
C TYR A 118 2.81 -21.47 17.54
N LEU A 119 3.77 -20.64 17.95
CA LEU A 119 5.09 -21.05 18.38
C LEU A 119 5.32 -20.63 19.83
N ASN A 120 5.64 -21.58 20.70
CA ASN A 120 6.02 -21.29 22.05
C ASN A 120 7.45 -20.72 22.14
N ARG A 121 7.89 -20.35 23.34
CA ARG A 121 9.20 -19.75 23.57
C ARG A 121 10.37 -20.65 23.12
N ILE A 122 10.24 -21.96 23.20
CA ILE A 122 11.28 -22.91 22.81
C ILE A 122 11.37 -22.97 21.29
N ASP A 123 10.22 -23.04 20.61
CA ASP A 123 10.15 -23.13 19.16
C ASP A 123 10.70 -21.87 18.50
N ILE A 124 10.33 -20.69 19.03
CA ILE A 124 10.83 -19.43 18.48
C ILE A 124 12.33 -19.27 18.68
N LYS A 125 12.89 -19.74 19.81
CA LYS A 125 14.33 -19.70 20.06
C LYS A 125 15.13 -20.59 19.10
N LYS A 126 14.57 -21.70 18.66
CA LYS A 126 15.18 -22.55 17.62
C LYS A 126 15.13 -21.89 16.25
N LEU A 127 14.03 -21.17 15.96
CA LEU A 127 13.77 -20.57 14.65
C LEU A 127 14.49 -19.22 14.46
N GLU A 128 14.46 -18.36 15.48
CA GLU A 128 15.04 -17.02 15.52
C GLU A 128 15.66 -16.78 16.92
N PRO A 129 16.92 -17.21 17.16
CA PRO A 129 17.54 -17.21 18.50
C PRO A 129 17.61 -15.85 19.18
N GLU A 130 17.68 -14.78 18.41
CA GLU A 130 17.79 -13.40 18.93
C GLU A 130 16.47 -12.81 19.41
N ILE A 131 15.32 -13.42 19.06
CA ILE A 131 14.00 -12.92 19.50
C ILE A 131 13.80 -13.21 21.00
N ASN A 132 13.41 -12.17 21.74
CA ASN A 132 12.88 -12.27 23.08
C ASN A 132 11.36 -12.04 23.06
N CYS A 133 10.60 -13.11 23.30
CA CYS A 133 9.13 -13.03 23.38
C CYS A 133 8.60 -14.12 24.31
N THR A 134 7.33 -13.99 24.73
CA THR A 134 6.62 -14.98 25.54
C THR A 134 5.92 -16.01 24.65
N GLY A 135 5.42 -15.60 23.50
CA GLY A 135 4.82 -16.47 22.48
C GLY A 135 4.69 -15.74 21.15
N SER A 136 4.37 -16.47 20.11
CA SER A 136 4.29 -15.91 18.77
C SER A 136 3.38 -16.69 17.83
N LEU A 137 2.99 -16.03 16.73
CA LEU A 137 2.29 -16.63 15.60
C LEU A 137 3.16 -16.56 14.35
N LEU A 138 3.31 -17.66 13.65
CA LEU A 138 4.02 -17.74 12.37
C LEU A 138 3.02 -17.75 11.21
N SER A 139 3.19 -16.82 10.28
CA SER A 139 2.53 -16.80 8.97
C SER A 139 3.54 -17.17 7.89
N ASN A 140 3.34 -18.28 7.21
CA ASN A 140 4.19 -18.70 6.09
C ASN A 140 3.88 -17.95 4.79
N GLU A 141 2.77 -17.21 4.73
CA GLU A 141 2.27 -16.58 3.51
C GLU A 141 2.84 -15.18 3.25
N SER A 142 3.53 -14.61 4.23
CA SER A 142 4.14 -13.27 4.08
C SER A 142 5.52 -13.35 3.42
N GLY A 143 5.85 -12.32 2.66
CA GLY A 143 7.14 -12.22 1.98
C GLY A 143 7.53 -10.79 1.67
N ILE A 144 8.63 -10.64 0.94
CA ILE A 144 9.12 -9.36 0.42
C ILE A 144 9.40 -9.49 -1.07
N PHE A 145 9.38 -8.38 -1.80
CA PHE A 145 9.57 -8.39 -3.24
C PHE A 145 10.11 -7.06 -3.77
N ASP A 146 10.60 -7.07 -5.01
CA ASP A 146 11.00 -5.87 -5.74
C ASP A 146 9.76 -5.14 -6.27
N SER A 147 9.31 -4.13 -5.53
CA SER A 147 8.14 -3.33 -5.89
C SER A 147 8.38 -2.47 -7.13
N HIS A 148 9.62 -2.08 -7.41
CA HIS A 148 9.97 -1.30 -8.58
C HIS A 148 9.85 -2.13 -9.86
N SER A 149 10.50 -3.30 -9.92
CA SER A 149 10.37 -4.23 -11.04
C SER A 149 8.93 -4.67 -11.27
N PHE A 150 8.14 -4.85 -10.20
CA PHE A 150 6.72 -5.14 -10.29
C PHE A 150 5.94 -4.02 -11.01
N MET A 151 6.16 -2.76 -10.64
CA MET A 151 5.50 -1.62 -11.29
C MET A 151 5.93 -1.44 -12.75
N LEU A 152 7.21 -1.67 -13.08
CA LEU A 152 7.68 -1.65 -14.45
C LEU A 152 7.05 -2.75 -15.31
N ALA A 153 6.82 -3.94 -14.74
CA ALA A 153 6.12 -5.01 -15.47
C ALA A 153 4.64 -4.66 -15.72
N LEU A 154 3.96 -4.01 -14.75
CA LEU A 154 2.60 -3.50 -14.95
C LEU A 154 2.55 -2.42 -16.05
N GLN A 155 3.50 -1.48 -16.04
CA GLN A 155 3.67 -0.47 -17.09
C GLN A 155 3.85 -1.12 -18.46
N SER A 156 4.78 -2.06 -18.56
CA SER A 156 5.06 -2.76 -19.82
C SER A 156 3.83 -3.49 -20.39
N ASP A 157 3.00 -4.08 -19.52
CA ASP A 157 1.75 -4.72 -19.94
C ASP A 157 0.73 -3.69 -20.49
N ILE A 158 0.62 -2.51 -19.88
CA ILE A 158 -0.23 -1.44 -20.40
C ILE A 158 0.22 -1.03 -21.81
N GLU A 159 1.52 -0.77 -21.99
CA GLU A 159 2.10 -0.31 -23.25
C GLU A 159 2.00 -1.38 -24.36
N ARG A 160 2.20 -2.66 -24.02
CA ARG A 160 2.03 -3.78 -24.96
C ARG A 160 0.59 -3.99 -25.44
N ASN A 161 -0.39 -3.55 -24.63
CA ASN A 161 -1.81 -3.60 -24.97
C ASN A 161 -2.35 -2.25 -25.47
N ASN A 162 -1.49 -1.46 -26.15
CA ASN A 162 -1.81 -0.18 -26.78
C ASN A 162 -2.26 0.93 -25.81
N GLY A 163 -2.04 0.77 -24.49
CA GLY A 163 -2.21 1.88 -23.54
C GLY A 163 -0.99 2.79 -23.53
N ALA A 164 -1.17 4.00 -23.04
CA ALA A 164 -0.10 5.00 -22.93
C ALA A 164 0.05 5.52 -21.50
N ILE A 165 1.30 5.82 -21.10
CA ILE A 165 1.59 6.47 -19.83
C ILE A 165 2.32 7.79 -20.10
N VAL A 166 1.67 8.90 -19.76
CA VAL A 166 2.23 10.24 -19.91
C VAL A 166 2.72 10.74 -18.56
N LYS A 167 4.03 10.88 -18.44
CA LYS A 167 4.73 11.37 -17.25
C LYS A 167 4.92 12.88 -17.32
N LYS A 168 5.21 13.53 -16.16
CA LYS A 168 5.29 14.99 -16.02
C LYS A 168 4.00 15.68 -16.47
N CYS A 169 2.87 15.03 -16.23
CA CYS A 169 1.55 15.45 -16.64
C CYS A 169 0.63 15.52 -15.42
N ARG A 170 0.60 16.68 -14.78
CA ARG A 170 -0.25 16.93 -13.61
C ARG A 170 -1.66 17.26 -14.03
N VAL A 171 -2.64 16.56 -13.47
CA VAL A 171 -4.05 16.87 -13.63
C VAL A 171 -4.47 17.83 -12.52
N LYS A 172 -4.99 19.02 -12.86
CA LYS A 172 -5.52 19.98 -11.86
C LYS A 172 -7.00 19.80 -11.53
N GLY A 173 -7.74 19.06 -12.32
CA GLY A 173 -9.17 18.83 -12.15
C GLY A 173 -9.87 18.58 -13.48
N GLY A 174 -11.17 18.80 -13.52
CA GLY A 174 -11.95 18.58 -14.72
C GLY A 174 -13.43 18.93 -14.55
N GLU A 175 -14.21 18.61 -15.57
CA GLU A 175 -15.65 18.86 -15.56
C GLU A 175 -16.41 17.81 -16.39
N LEU A 176 -17.61 17.49 -15.95
CA LEU A 176 -18.55 16.70 -16.73
C LEU A 176 -19.22 17.56 -17.78
N ASN A 177 -19.32 17.04 -18.99
CA ASN A 177 -20.13 17.64 -20.03
C ASN A 177 -20.94 16.57 -20.79
N LYS A 178 -21.79 17.00 -21.73
CA LYS A 178 -22.66 16.12 -22.51
C LYS A 178 -21.89 15.09 -23.38
N ASN A 179 -20.62 15.35 -23.66
CA ASN A 179 -19.78 14.52 -24.54
C ASN A 179 -18.77 13.63 -23.78
N GLY A 180 -18.79 13.66 -22.44
CA GLY A 180 -17.88 12.91 -21.57
C GLY A 180 -17.28 13.76 -20.47
N ILE A 181 -16.14 13.33 -19.94
CA ILE A 181 -15.43 14.00 -18.85
C ILE A 181 -14.23 14.74 -19.46
N VAL A 182 -14.14 16.04 -19.23
CA VAL A 182 -13.00 16.87 -19.66
C VAL A 182 -12.02 16.98 -18.50
N ILE A 183 -10.80 16.52 -18.73
CA ILE A 183 -9.66 16.62 -17.79
C ILE A 183 -8.85 17.86 -18.17
N LYS A 184 -8.45 18.64 -17.16
CA LYS A 184 -7.61 19.84 -17.31
C LYS A 184 -6.20 19.53 -16.82
N ILE A 185 -5.23 19.72 -17.70
CA ILE A 185 -3.80 19.49 -17.41
C ILE A 185 -3.20 20.79 -16.87
N ASP A 186 -2.28 20.65 -15.92
CA ASP A 186 -1.52 21.77 -15.34
C ASP A 186 -0.25 22.03 -16.17
N ASP A 187 -0.44 22.58 -17.33
CA ASP A 187 0.61 23.02 -18.25
C ASP A 187 0.40 24.46 -18.73
N LYS A 188 1.39 25.01 -19.43
CA LYS A 188 1.34 26.41 -19.93
C LYS A 188 0.23 26.63 -20.98
N GLU A 189 -0.15 25.57 -21.68
CA GLU A 189 -1.13 25.61 -22.78
C GLU A 189 -2.56 25.34 -22.30
N GLU A 190 -2.76 25.06 -21.01
CA GLU A 190 -4.05 24.64 -20.44
C GLU A 190 -4.68 23.48 -21.24
N SER A 191 -3.85 22.50 -21.53
CA SER A 191 -4.24 21.35 -22.34
C SER A 191 -5.42 20.61 -21.72
N LYS A 192 -6.27 20.06 -22.60
CA LYS A 192 -7.47 19.32 -22.19
C LYS A 192 -7.56 17.98 -22.91
N VAL A 193 -8.00 16.97 -22.14
CA VAL A 193 -8.31 15.64 -22.67
C VAL A 193 -9.78 15.35 -22.38
N ILE A 194 -10.55 14.93 -23.38
CA ILE A 194 -11.90 14.43 -23.19
C ILE A 194 -11.87 12.90 -23.17
N CYS A 195 -12.55 12.30 -22.21
CA CYS A 195 -12.62 10.85 -22.09
C CYS A 195 -14.00 10.36 -21.66
N LYS A 196 -14.26 9.07 -21.86
CA LYS A 196 -15.50 8.45 -21.40
C LYS A 196 -15.43 8.08 -19.92
N THR A 197 -14.29 7.54 -19.48
CA THR A 197 -14.11 7.02 -18.11
C THR A 197 -12.92 7.70 -17.45
N VAL A 198 -13.07 8.10 -16.18
CA VAL A 198 -11.99 8.63 -15.33
C VAL A 198 -11.86 7.76 -14.07
N ILE A 199 -10.63 7.42 -13.74
CA ILE A 199 -10.31 6.72 -12.49
C ILE A 199 -9.25 7.51 -11.74
N ASN A 200 -9.65 8.12 -10.61
CA ASN A 200 -8.75 8.86 -9.74
C ASN A 200 -7.98 7.89 -8.83
N CYS A 201 -6.70 7.69 -9.14
CA CYS A 201 -5.72 6.89 -8.38
C CYS A 201 -4.57 7.75 -7.85
N SER A 202 -4.77 9.06 -7.65
CA SER A 202 -3.72 10.03 -7.32
C SER A 202 -3.24 9.98 -5.85
N GLY A 203 -3.63 8.96 -5.10
CA GLY A 203 -3.07 8.64 -3.78
C GLY A 203 -3.19 9.79 -2.77
N LEU A 204 -2.08 10.44 -2.43
CA LEU A 204 -2.06 11.58 -1.50
C LEU A 204 -2.92 12.77 -2.00
N GLY A 205 -2.97 13.00 -3.30
CA GLY A 205 -3.75 14.06 -3.94
C GLY A 205 -5.21 13.70 -4.25
N ALA A 206 -5.70 12.49 -3.89
CA ALA A 206 -6.99 12.00 -4.36
C ALA A 206 -8.19 12.86 -3.91
N GLN A 207 -8.15 13.38 -2.69
CA GLN A 207 -9.18 14.27 -2.15
C GLN A 207 -9.18 15.63 -2.87
N GLU A 208 -8.02 16.26 -2.97
CA GLU A 208 -7.85 17.55 -3.63
C GLU A 208 -8.31 17.49 -5.09
N LEU A 209 -7.82 16.48 -5.81
CA LEU A 209 -8.18 16.27 -7.19
C LEU A 209 -9.69 16.08 -7.37
N SER A 210 -10.33 15.27 -6.54
CA SER A 210 -11.78 15.08 -6.59
C SER A 210 -12.53 16.39 -6.30
N ASN A 211 -12.08 17.21 -5.35
CA ASN A 211 -12.69 18.52 -5.08
C ASN A 211 -12.59 19.48 -6.27
N ASN A 212 -11.61 19.31 -7.14
CA ASN A 212 -11.40 20.14 -8.33
C ASN A 212 -12.17 19.64 -9.56
N PHE A 213 -12.93 18.55 -9.46
CA PHE A 213 -13.85 18.12 -10.51
C PHE A 213 -15.22 18.78 -10.31
N ILE A 214 -15.73 19.42 -11.38
CA ILE A 214 -17.09 20.00 -11.44
C ILE A 214 -18.05 18.90 -11.87
N GLY A 215 -19.18 18.79 -11.18
CA GLY A 215 -20.23 17.82 -11.52
C GLY A 215 -20.20 16.52 -10.71
N ILE A 216 -19.25 16.35 -9.79
CA ILE A 216 -19.27 15.22 -8.85
C ILE A 216 -19.83 15.59 -7.48
N ASN A 217 -20.32 14.61 -6.74
CA ASN A 217 -20.88 14.79 -5.40
C ASN A 217 -19.78 15.03 -4.36
N LYS A 218 -19.50 16.30 -4.07
CA LYS A 218 -18.45 16.70 -3.13
C LYS A 218 -18.72 16.29 -1.68
N ASN A 219 -19.99 16.11 -1.29
CA ASN A 219 -20.36 15.72 0.08
C ASN A 219 -19.93 14.27 0.44
N LYS A 220 -19.61 13.47 -0.57
CA LYS A 220 -19.14 12.10 -0.38
C LYS A 220 -17.62 11.97 -0.36
N ILE A 221 -16.87 13.00 -0.75
CA ILE A 221 -15.41 12.97 -0.78
C ILE A 221 -14.90 12.89 0.67
N PRO A 222 -14.15 11.84 1.04
CA PRO A 222 -13.64 11.70 2.40
C PRO A 222 -12.50 12.67 2.67
N ASN A 223 -12.35 13.06 3.94
CA ASN A 223 -11.13 13.74 4.37
C ASN A 223 -9.94 12.79 4.34
N ILE A 224 -8.80 13.28 3.86
CA ILE A 224 -7.54 12.55 3.85
C ILE A 224 -6.60 13.16 4.88
N PHE A 225 -5.97 12.30 5.66
CA PHE A 225 -4.96 12.64 6.65
C PHE A 225 -3.64 11.97 6.28
N TYR A 226 -2.54 12.63 6.48
CA TYR A 226 -1.22 12.08 6.17
C TYR A 226 -0.57 11.48 7.43
N ALA A 227 -0.25 10.20 7.35
CA ALA A 227 0.47 9.47 8.38
C ALA A 227 1.86 9.07 7.85
N LYS A 228 2.85 9.89 8.18
CA LYS A 228 4.25 9.60 7.86
C LYS A 228 4.72 8.40 8.67
N GLY A 229 5.48 7.53 8.05
CA GLY A 229 6.14 6.39 8.65
C GLY A 229 7.63 6.48 8.40
N ASN A 230 8.40 6.60 9.47
CA ASN A 230 9.85 6.67 9.40
C ASN A 230 10.45 5.28 9.48
N TYR A 231 11.59 5.08 8.83
CA TYR A 231 12.35 3.83 8.86
C TYR A 231 13.79 4.10 9.25
N PHE A 232 14.35 3.18 10.02
CA PHE A 232 15.78 3.15 10.37
C PHE A 232 16.41 1.87 9.80
N TYR A 233 17.57 2.02 9.21
CA TYR A 233 18.37 0.90 8.73
C TYR A 233 19.22 0.31 9.83
N LEU A 234 19.42 -1.01 9.76
CA LEU A 234 20.41 -1.71 10.55
C LEU A 234 21.76 -1.66 9.82
N ASN A 235 22.79 -1.17 10.52
CA ASN A 235 24.15 -1.01 9.99
C ASN A 235 25.02 -2.29 10.17
N LYS A 236 24.40 -3.42 10.52
CA LYS A 236 25.04 -4.72 10.71
C LYS A 236 24.22 -5.81 10.01
N LYS A 237 24.76 -7.01 10.00
CA LYS A 237 24.02 -8.20 9.56
C LYS A 237 22.71 -8.33 10.33
N ALA A 238 21.62 -8.60 9.62
CA ALA A 238 20.32 -8.79 10.23
C ALA A 238 20.32 -9.95 11.22
N PRO A 239 19.76 -9.78 12.43
CA PRO A 239 19.70 -10.84 13.44
C PRO A 239 18.60 -11.86 13.15
N PHE A 240 17.66 -11.52 12.29
CA PHE A 240 16.48 -12.32 11.95
C PHE A 240 16.48 -12.68 10.48
N SER A 241 15.96 -13.88 10.18
CA SER A 241 15.81 -14.39 8.82
C SER A 241 14.40 -14.10 8.24
N ARG A 242 13.43 -13.80 9.10
CA ARG A 242 12.02 -13.55 8.79
C ARG A 242 11.60 -12.13 9.13
N LEU A 243 10.40 -11.75 8.69
CA LEU A 243 9.76 -10.55 9.19
C LEU A 243 9.38 -10.74 10.66
N VAL A 244 9.73 -9.79 11.53
CA VAL A 244 9.41 -9.84 12.96
C VAL A 244 8.56 -8.63 13.31
N TYR A 245 7.31 -8.88 13.70
CA TYR A 245 6.31 -7.86 13.96
C TYR A 245 5.79 -8.00 15.39
N PRO A 246 6.12 -7.07 16.30
CA PRO A 246 5.43 -7.00 17.58
C PRO A 246 3.92 -6.85 17.36
N ILE A 247 3.13 -7.45 18.26
CA ILE A 247 1.69 -7.25 18.20
C ILE A 247 1.36 -5.77 18.45
N PRO A 248 0.41 -5.17 17.72
CA PRO A 248 0.03 -3.78 17.95
C PRO A 248 -0.44 -3.55 19.39
N GLY A 249 0.21 -2.63 20.09
CA GLY A 249 -0.21 -2.18 21.43
C GLY A 249 -1.25 -1.08 21.37
N LYS A 250 -1.77 -0.67 22.54
CA LYS A 250 -2.81 0.39 22.67
C LYS A 250 -2.40 1.72 22.04
N HIS A 251 -1.10 2.02 21.97
CA HIS A 251 -0.56 3.32 21.52
C HIS A 251 0.47 3.24 20.41
N SER A 252 0.81 2.04 19.93
CA SER A 252 1.85 1.83 18.91
C SER A 252 1.52 0.61 18.05
N LEU A 253 1.84 0.69 16.76
CA LEU A 253 1.83 -0.48 15.86
C LEU A 253 2.99 -1.44 16.16
N GLY A 254 3.87 -1.08 17.10
CA GLY A 254 5.17 -1.72 17.27
C GLY A 254 6.13 -1.36 16.12
N ILE A 255 7.43 -1.40 16.39
CA ILE A 255 8.44 -1.20 15.35
C ILE A 255 8.76 -2.55 14.71
N HIS A 256 8.36 -2.71 13.46
CA HIS A 256 8.54 -3.93 12.69
C HIS A 256 9.99 -4.09 12.24
N PHE A 257 10.49 -5.31 12.18
CA PHE A 257 11.69 -5.65 11.44
C PHE A 257 11.33 -6.25 10.08
N THR A 258 11.96 -5.74 9.02
CA THR A 258 11.80 -6.26 7.66
C THR A 258 13.17 -6.26 6.97
N PRO A 259 13.71 -7.41 6.52
CA PRO A 259 14.87 -7.43 5.65
C PRO A 259 14.46 -6.99 4.24
N ASP A 260 15.38 -6.40 3.48
CA ASP A 260 15.22 -6.26 2.04
C ASP A 260 15.71 -7.50 1.29
N LEU A 261 15.61 -7.49 -0.04
CA LEU A 261 16.04 -8.63 -0.86
C LEU A 261 17.55 -8.89 -0.80
N SER A 262 18.36 -7.88 -0.43
CA SER A 262 19.81 -8.03 -0.22
C SER A 262 20.13 -8.58 1.19
N GLY A 263 19.15 -8.62 2.09
CA GLY A 263 19.31 -9.05 3.48
C GLY A 263 19.63 -7.92 4.45
N ARG A 264 19.62 -6.64 4.03
CA ARG A 264 19.76 -5.50 4.92
C ARG A 264 18.51 -5.35 5.76
N GLY A 265 18.66 -5.28 7.08
CA GLY A 265 17.54 -5.05 8.00
C GLY A 265 17.08 -3.61 8.02
N ARG A 266 15.76 -3.40 8.11
CA ARG A 266 15.12 -2.11 8.35
C ARG A 266 14.06 -2.25 9.43
N PHE A 267 13.95 -1.23 10.26
CA PHE A 267 12.98 -1.13 11.34
C PHE A 267 11.98 -0.02 11.03
N GLY A 268 10.71 -0.28 11.27
CA GLY A 268 9.62 0.65 10.99
C GLY A 268 8.49 0.02 10.17
N PRO A 269 7.50 0.83 9.79
CA PRO A 269 7.40 2.25 10.09
C PRO A 269 6.78 2.53 11.47
N ASP A 270 7.03 3.72 11.98
CA ASP A 270 6.24 4.32 13.05
C ASP A 270 5.01 5.09 12.50
N ILE A 271 4.39 5.93 13.35
CA ILE A 271 3.32 6.84 12.94
C ILE A 271 3.66 8.26 13.42
N GLU A 272 3.67 9.18 12.46
CA GLU A 272 3.81 10.61 12.66
C GLU A 272 2.72 11.32 11.85
N TRP A 273 1.75 11.96 12.50
CA TRP A 273 0.73 12.74 11.81
C TRP A 273 1.35 14.04 11.31
N THR A 274 1.09 14.38 10.04
CA THR A 274 1.62 15.58 9.40
C THR A 274 0.59 16.15 8.43
N ASP A 275 0.63 17.46 8.23
CA ASP A 275 -0.15 18.16 7.21
C ASP A 275 0.73 18.53 5.99
N ILE A 276 2.02 18.21 6.05
CA ILE A 276 3.02 18.52 5.01
C ILE A 276 3.59 17.23 4.44
N ILE A 277 3.73 17.17 3.12
CA ILE A 277 4.42 16.07 2.44
C ILE A 277 5.94 16.34 2.54
N ASN A 278 6.57 15.72 3.53
CA ASN A 278 8.01 15.76 3.76
C ASN A 278 8.51 14.35 4.06
N TYR A 279 9.51 13.89 3.32
CA TYR A 279 10.10 12.56 3.42
C TYR A 279 11.41 12.49 4.23
N GLU A 280 11.82 13.58 4.85
CA GLU A 280 13.00 13.58 5.72
C GLU A 280 12.72 12.81 7.02
N VAL A 281 13.66 11.97 7.42
CA VAL A 281 13.56 11.21 8.68
C VAL A 281 14.14 12.05 9.82
N ASP A 282 13.32 12.33 10.84
CA ASP A 282 13.80 12.98 12.05
C ASP A 282 14.66 12.02 12.88
N SER A 283 15.96 12.32 12.98
CA SER A 283 16.92 11.53 13.76
C SER A 283 16.60 11.44 15.25
N LYS A 284 15.86 12.41 15.82
CA LYS A 284 15.42 12.39 17.23
C LYS A 284 14.48 11.20 17.53
N ARG A 285 13.83 10.65 16.51
CA ARG A 285 12.95 9.46 16.64
C ARG A 285 13.73 8.18 16.95
N LEU A 286 15.06 8.18 16.77
CA LEU A 286 15.93 7.03 17.09
C LEU A 286 15.71 6.51 18.52
N ALA A 287 15.53 7.38 19.50
CA ALA A 287 15.33 6.98 20.89
C ALA A 287 14.06 6.13 21.08
N SER A 288 12.94 6.50 20.42
CA SER A 288 11.70 5.74 20.45
C SER A 288 11.86 4.39 19.73
N PHE A 289 12.47 4.39 18.56
CA PHE A 289 12.75 3.15 17.81
C PHE A 289 13.60 2.18 18.64
N TYR A 290 14.70 2.67 19.21
CA TYR A 290 15.58 1.87 20.05
C TYR A 290 14.83 1.24 21.23
N SER A 291 14.00 2.04 21.93
CA SER A 291 13.21 1.56 23.07
C SER A 291 12.24 0.43 22.66
N ASP A 292 11.56 0.59 21.54
CA ASP A 292 10.60 -0.42 21.08
C ASP A 292 11.27 -1.68 20.56
N ILE A 293 12.36 -1.56 19.80
CA ILE A 293 13.13 -2.70 19.29
C ILE A 293 13.73 -3.51 20.44
N LYS A 294 14.23 -2.85 21.48
CA LYS A 294 14.87 -3.50 22.63
C LYS A 294 13.93 -4.43 23.40
N LYS A 295 12.62 -4.24 23.33
CA LYS A 295 11.63 -5.13 23.97
C LYS A 295 11.72 -6.56 23.43
N TYR A 296 11.94 -6.70 22.13
CA TYR A 296 11.98 -8.01 21.48
C TYR A 296 13.37 -8.42 20.98
N TRP A 297 14.30 -7.47 20.86
CA TRP A 297 15.71 -7.72 20.55
C TRP A 297 16.62 -7.04 21.57
N PRO A 298 16.88 -7.68 22.73
CA PRO A 298 17.66 -7.08 23.84
C PRO A 298 19.10 -6.69 23.46
N ASN A 299 19.70 -7.37 22.46
CA ASN A 299 21.05 -7.14 22.00
C ASN A 299 21.22 -5.94 21.04
N VAL A 300 20.13 -5.24 20.71
CA VAL A 300 20.20 -4.01 19.90
C VAL A 300 20.97 -2.92 20.67
N LYS A 301 21.76 -2.14 19.94
CA LYS A 301 22.41 -0.94 20.43
C LYS A 301 22.05 0.23 19.52
N SER A 302 21.94 1.42 20.08
CA SER A 302 21.51 2.62 19.33
C SER A 302 22.40 2.95 18.14
N GLU A 303 23.73 2.73 18.28
CA GLU A 303 24.71 2.95 17.22
C GLU A 303 24.61 1.97 16.04
N MET A 304 23.83 0.89 16.20
CA MET A 304 23.53 -0.03 15.10
C MET A 304 22.45 0.49 14.15
N LEU A 305 21.76 1.56 14.52
CA LEU A 305 20.64 2.12 13.78
C LEU A 305 21.01 3.46 13.16
N SER A 306 20.62 3.67 11.90
CA SER A 306 20.77 4.96 11.20
C SER A 306 19.46 5.35 10.51
N PRO A 307 19.17 6.66 10.39
CA PRO A 307 18.04 7.13 9.60
C PRO A 307 18.02 6.51 8.21
N GLY A 308 16.89 6.01 7.80
CA GLY A 308 16.67 5.39 6.50
C GLY A 308 15.87 6.29 5.56
N TYR A 309 14.61 5.97 5.36
CA TYR A 309 13.68 6.73 4.53
C TYR A 309 12.33 6.88 5.25
N ALA A 310 11.46 7.71 4.70
CA ALA A 310 10.09 7.84 5.14
C ALA A 310 9.11 7.63 4.00
N GLY A 311 7.92 7.11 4.32
CA GLY A 311 6.77 7.05 3.44
C GLY A 311 5.57 7.75 4.06
N ILE A 312 4.64 8.25 3.26
CA ILE A 312 3.42 8.88 3.74
C ILE A 312 2.22 8.04 3.32
N ARG A 313 1.42 7.66 4.32
CA ARG A 313 0.19 6.88 4.12
C ARG A 313 -1.01 7.80 4.07
N THR A 314 -1.94 7.53 3.15
CA THR A 314 -3.25 8.17 3.12
C THR A 314 -4.17 7.51 4.14
N LYS A 315 -4.67 8.27 5.10
CA LYS A 315 -5.65 7.81 6.08
C LYS A 315 -6.95 8.59 5.92
N VAL A 316 -8.08 7.93 6.07
CA VAL A 316 -9.41 8.56 6.08
C VAL A 316 -9.94 8.76 7.49
N ASN A 317 -9.17 8.36 8.50
CA ASN A 317 -9.47 8.56 9.92
C ASN A 317 -8.17 8.56 10.74
N LYS A 318 -8.07 9.45 11.75
CA LYS A 318 -6.90 9.54 12.64
C LYS A 318 -7.01 8.63 13.86
N THR A 319 -8.20 8.28 14.29
CA THR A 319 -8.46 7.64 15.60
C THR A 319 -8.92 6.19 15.51
N LYS A 320 -9.49 5.78 14.37
CA LYS A 320 -10.03 4.43 14.18
C LYS A 320 -9.36 3.74 13.00
N ALA A 321 -9.30 2.42 13.05
CA ALA A 321 -8.95 1.64 11.86
C ALA A 321 -9.94 1.98 10.73
N SER A 322 -9.41 2.26 9.54
CA SER A 322 -10.20 2.61 8.37
C SER A 322 -9.98 1.62 7.25
N ASP A 323 -11.02 1.36 6.50
CA ASP A 323 -10.97 0.51 5.31
C ASP A 323 -10.58 1.32 4.05
N PHE A 324 -10.38 0.64 2.94
CA PHE A 324 -10.30 1.25 1.62
C PHE A 324 -11.63 1.89 1.24
N ILE A 325 -11.59 3.03 0.57
CA ILE A 325 -12.76 3.66 0.01
C ILE A 325 -12.63 3.64 -1.52
N ILE A 326 -13.58 3.01 -2.18
CA ILE A 326 -13.70 2.94 -3.64
C ILE A 326 -15.05 3.53 -3.99
N HIS A 327 -15.04 4.73 -4.52
CA HIS A 327 -16.23 5.39 -5.03
C HIS A 327 -16.49 5.01 -6.48
N THR A 328 -17.71 4.61 -6.74
CA THR A 328 -18.28 4.30 -8.06
C THR A 328 -19.23 5.45 -8.48
N PRO A 329 -19.84 5.43 -9.65
CA PRO A 329 -20.87 6.39 -10.05
C PRO A 329 -21.96 6.62 -9.00
N LYS A 330 -22.29 5.61 -8.20
CA LYS A 330 -23.26 5.70 -7.11
C LYS A 330 -22.86 6.73 -6.03
N GLU A 331 -21.59 6.76 -5.66
CA GLU A 331 -21.07 7.69 -4.64
C GLU A 331 -20.68 9.03 -5.26
N THR A 332 -20.06 9.02 -6.45
CA THR A 332 -19.60 10.23 -7.11
C THR A 332 -20.73 11.06 -7.73
N GLY A 333 -21.88 10.44 -7.99
CA GLY A 333 -23.00 11.07 -8.71
C GLY A 333 -22.69 11.38 -10.17
N CYS A 334 -21.62 10.76 -10.70
CA CYS A 334 -21.12 10.99 -12.04
C CYS A 334 -20.91 9.66 -12.74
N GLU A 335 -21.61 9.44 -13.86
CA GLU A 335 -21.38 8.27 -14.70
C GLU A 335 -19.92 8.20 -15.15
N ASN A 336 -19.34 7.01 -15.04
CA ASN A 336 -17.96 6.71 -15.46
C ASN A 336 -16.85 7.49 -14.70
N PHE A 337 -17.13 8.06 -13.54
CA PHE A 337 -16.11 8.62 -12.66
C PHE A 337 -15.95 7.76 -11.41
N TYR A 338 -14.74 7.23 -11.23
CA TYR A 338 -14.36 6.37 -10.11
C TYR A 338 -13.24 7.05 -9.31
N SER A 339 -13.21 6.85 -7.99
CA SER A 339 -12.17 7.46 -7.16
C SER A 339 -11.79 6.55 -5.99
N LEU A 340 -10.48 6.41 -5.73
CA LEU A 340 -9.95 5.57 -4.68
C LEU A 340 -9.28 6.44 -3.61
N TYR A 341 -9.68 6.22 -2.34
CA TYR A 341 -9.16 6.97 -1.20
C TYR A 341 -8.68 6.03 -0.09
N GLY A 342 -7.72 6.48 0.69
CA GLY A 342 -7.24 5.73 1.84
C GLY A 342 -6.59 4.39 1.48
N ILE A 343 -6.04 4.27 0.27
CA ILE A 343 -5.35 3.05 -0.15
C ILE A 343 -3.93 3.05 0.42
N ASP A 344 -3.85 2.79 1.72
CA ASP A 344 -2.59 2.55 2.45
C ASP A 344 -2.28 1.03 2.52
N SER A 345 -1.50 0.56 3.52
CA SER A 345 -1.33 -0.89 3.71
C SER A 345 -2.68 -1.58 3.97
N PRO A 346 -2.98 -2.66 3.26
CA PRO A 346 -2.15 -3.50 2.40
C PRO A 346 -2.28 -3.20 0.88
N GLY A 347 -2.47 -1.95 0.46
CA GLY A 347 -2.75 -1.57 -0.92
C GLY A 347 -1.80 -2.17 -1.96
N LEU A 348 -0.49 -2.23 -1.64
CA LEU A 348 0.51 -2.84 -2.53
C LEU A 348 0.22 -4.33 -2.80
N THR A 349 -0.07 -5.13 -1.77
CA THR A 349 -0.47 -6.53 -1.91
C THR A 349 -1.82 -6.67 -2.61
N SER A 350 -2.74 -5.72 -2.37
CA SER A 350 -4.13 -5.76 -2.83
C SER A 350 -4.34 -5.23 -4.25
N CYS A 351 -3.33 -4.60 -4.88
CA CYS A 351 -3.50 -3.82 -6.09
C CYS A 351 -4.12 -4.61 -7.26
N LEU A 352 -3.69 -5.85 -7.46
CA LEU A 352 -4.22 -6.70 -8.53
C LEU A 352 -5.68 -7.10 -8.28
N SER A 353 -6.06 -7.41 -7.04
CA SER A 353 -7.44 -7.74 -6.69
C SER A 353 -8.37 -6.52 -6.71
N ILE A 354 -7.88 -5.34 -6.34
CA ILE A 354 -8.59 -4.06 -6.52
C ILE A 354 -8.84 -3.81 -8.01
N ALA A 355 -7.83 -4.03 -8.85
CA ALA A 355 -7.94 -3.86 -10.29
C ALA A 355 -8.97 -4.83 -10.92
N GLU A 356 -8.95 -6.10 -10.52
CA GLU A 356 -9.94 -7.08 -10.98
C GLU A 356 -11.37 -6.74 -10.51
N HIS A 357 -11.51 -6.18 -9.31
CA HIS A 357 -12.79 -5.69 -8.82
C HIS A 357 -13.32 -4.53 -9.67
N LEU A 358 -12.50 -3.48 -9.87
CA LEU A 358 -12.90 -2.32 -10.67
C LEU A 358 -13.15 -2.68 -12.13
N LYS A 359 -12.34 -3.58 -12.71
CA LYS A 359 -12.58 -4.11 -14.04
C LYS A 359 -14.01 -4.67 -14.17
N LYS A 360 -14.45 -5.48 -13.21
CA LYS A 360 -15.82 -6.03 -13.19
C LYS A 360 -16.87 -4.92 -13.07
N VAL A 361 -16.69 -3.99 -12.14
CA VAL A 361 -17.63 -2.87 -11.93
C VAL A 361 -17.78 -2.02 -13.18
N ILE A 362 -16.65 -1.66 -13.83
CA ILE A 362 -16.64 -0.83 -15.05
C ILE A 362 -17.24 -1.56 -16.25
N SER A 363 -17.06 -2.88 -16.36
CA SER A 363 -17.61 -3.66 -17.46
C SER A 363 -19.10 -3.97 -17.31
N SER A 364 -19.67 -3.78 -16.10
CA SER A 364 -21.08 -4.01 -15.81
C SER A 364 -21.91 -2.72 -15.83
N ALA A 365 -21.28 -1.56 -15.96
CA ALA A 365 -21.89 -0.24 -16.07
C ALA A 365 -22.08 0.14 -17.54
#